data_25fda1b5d734262cd0a956280b77959a
#
_entry.id   25fda1b5d734262cd0a956280b77959a
#
_cell.length_a   1.000
_cell.length_b   1.000
_cell.length_c   1.000
_cell.angle_alpha   90.00
_cell.angle_beta   90.00
_cell.angle_gamma   90.00
#
_symmetry.space_group_name_H-M   'P 1'
#
loop_
_entity.id
_entity.type
_entity.pdbx_description
1 polymer ?
#
loop_
_entity_poly.entity_id
_entity_poly.type
_entity_poly.pdbx_seq_one_letter_code
_entity_poly.pdbx_strand_id
1 'polypeptide(L)'
;MVDVSDSVTADLRAEAGDALRVVATYDPDGYDLVYCRDDVTERTADRAPAIHDDLVLQGVGREHLESLFEAGDLHCSVHRFDDLTAFHFLASEYTGLFVSVDNDADVRLASFADACREHVDK
;
A
#
# COMPACT_ATOMS: atom_id res chain seq x y z
N MET A 1 -6.39 -10.70 -6.89
CA MET A 1 -5.12 -11.23 -6.39
C MET A 1 -4.00 -10.23 -6.62
N VAL A 2 -3.12 -10.05 -5.64
CA VAL A 2 -2.04 -9.08 -5.76
C VAL A 2 -0.84 -9.73 -6.47
N ASP A 3 -0.29 -9.02 -7.47
CA ASP A 3 0.91 -9.45 -8.18
C ASP A 3 2.14 -9.10 -7.34
N VAL A 4 2.90 -10.12 -6.95
CA VAL A 4 4.09 -9.97 -6.09
C VAL A 4 5.40 -10.14 -6.87
N SER A 5 5.35 -10.00 -8.19
CA SER A 5 6.54 -10.13 -9.03
C SER A 5 7.50 -8.94 -8.84
N ASP A 6 8.76 -9.13 -9.26
CA ASP A 6 9.77 -8.07 -9.22
C ASP A 6 9.36 -6.83 -10.02
N SER A 7 8.44 -6.98 -10.97
CA SER A 7 7.95 -5.85 -11.77
C SER A 7 7.18 -4.83 -10.95
N VAL A 8 6.56 -5.23 -9.84
CA VAL A 8 5.86 -4.31 -8.93
C VAL A 8 6.84 -3.24 -8.43
N THR A 9 7.95 -3.68 -7.84
CA THR A 9 8.95 -2.76 -7.30
C THR A 9 9.54 -1.87 -8.40
N ALA A 10 9.87 -2.46 -9.56
CA ALA A 10 10.45 -1.70 -10.67
C ALA A 10 9.49 -0.62 -11.17
N ASP A 11 8.22 -0.94 -11.33
CA ASP A 11 7.21 0.02 -11.79
C ASP A 11 7.01 1.15 -10.78
N LEU A 12 6.95 0.82 -9.49
CA LEU A 12 6.75 1.82 -8.45
C LEU A 12 7.98 2.70 -8.27
N ARG A 13 9.18 2.15 -8.45
CA ARG A 13 10.41 2.95 -8.44
C ARG A 13 10.50 3.88 -9.65
N ALA A 14 9.94 3.48 -10.78
CA ALA A 14 9.88 4.35 -11.96
C ALA A 14 9.03 5.59 -11.68
N GLU A 15 7.96 5.45 -10.87
CA GLU A 15 7.08 6.56 -10.51
C GLU A 15 7.62 7.39 -9.34
N ALA A 16 8.15 6.76 -8.31
CA ALA A 16 8.53 7.42 -7.06
C ALA A 16 10.05 7.61 -6.91
N GLY A 17 10.85 6.89 -7.68
CA GLY A 17 12.31 6.96 -7.57
C GLY A 17 12.79 6.54 -6.19
N ASP A 18 13.80 7.24 -5.68
CA ASP A 18 14.38 6.95 -4.37
C ASP A 18 13.45 7.28 -3.19
N ALA A 19 12.32 7.94 -3.45
CA ALA A 19 11.32 8.21 -2.42
C ALA A 19 10.54 6.96 -2.02
N LEU A 20 10.59 5.88 -2.80
CA LEU A 20 9.90 4.64 -2.44
C LEU A 20 10.54 4.05 -1.18
N ARG A 21 9.71 3.83 -0.15
CA ARG A 21 10.18 3.34 1.15
C ARG A 21 9.91 1.85 1.33
N VAL A 22 8.64 1.46 1.23
CA VAL A 22 8.19 0.10 1.51
C VAL A 22 7.14 -0.31 0.50
N VAL A 23 7.21 -1.55 0.05
CA VAL A 23 6.15 -2.22 -0.71
C VAL A 23 5.92 -3.56 -0.01
N ALA A 24 4.70 -3.82 0.41
CA ALA A 24 4.34 -5.05 1.10
C ALA A 24 2.99 -5.55 0.62
N THR A 25 2.86 -6.87 0.56
CA THR A 25 1.56 -7.52 0.35
C THR A 25 1.16 -8.20 1.65
N TYR A 26 -0.14 -8.42 1.84
CA TYR A 26 -0.62 -9.05 3.06
C TYR A 26 -1.89 -9.87 2.82
N ASP A 27 -2.14 -10.78 3.73
CA ASP A 27 -3.40 -11.51 3.86
C ASP A 27 -3.74 -11.58 5.36
N PRO A 28 -4.87 -12.21 5.77
CA PRO A 28 -5.21 -12.26 7.19
C PRO A 28 -4.18 -12.99 8.06
N ASP A 29 -3.37 -13.87 7.48
CA ASP A 29 -2.40 -14.68 8.22
C ASP A 29 -1.03 -14.03 8.36
N GLY A 30 -0.70 -13.05 7.52
CA GLY A 30 0.60 -12.43 7.58
C GLY A 30 0.86 -11.42 6.46
N TYR A 31 2.12 -11.06 6.29
CA TYR A 31 2.55 -10.11 5.28
C TYR A 31 3.89 -10.50 4.70
N ASP A 32 4.16 -10.01 3.48
CA ASP A 32 5.45 -10.18 2.80
C ASP A 32 5.99 -8.81 2.41
N LEU A 33 7.23 -8.51 2.83
CA LEU A 33 7.92 -7.29 2.38
C LEU A 33 8.51 -7.55 0.99
N VAL A 34 7.93 -6.93 -0.02
CA VAL A 34 8.41 -7.04 -1.40
C VAL A 34 9.63 -6.14 -1.61
N TYR A 35 9.60 -4.97 -0.99
CA TYR A 35 10.70 -4.00 -1.03
C TYR A 35 10.72 -3.21 0.27
N CYS A 36 11.92 -2.97 0.78
CA CYS A 36 12.11 -2.10 1.94
C CYS A 36 13.44 -1.37 1.77
N ARG A 37 13.37 -0.04 1.73
CA ARG A 37 14.57 0.79 1.59
C ARG A 37 15.46 0.62 2.83
N ASP A 38 16.77 0.60 2.66
CA ASP A 38 17.72 0.24 3.72
C ASP A 38 17.59 1.10 4.98
N ASP A 39 17.34 2.39 4.81
CA ASP A 39 17.26 3.34 5.93
C ASP A 39 16.02 3.17 6.80
N VAL A 40 15.01 2.42 6.33
CA VAL A 40 13.75 2.20 7.08
C VAL A 40 13.54 0.75 7.49
N THR A 41 14.49 -0.14 7.18
CA THR A 41 14.35 -1.59 7.42
C THR A 41 14.10 -1.92 8.89
N GLU A 42 14.89 -1.37 9.80
CA GLU A 42 14.78 -1.66 11.23
C GLU A 42 13.44 -1.18 11.79
N ARG A 43 13.07 0.07 11.47
CA ARG A 43 11.80 0.64 11.92
C ARG A 43 10.61 -0.14 11.36
N THR A 44 10.70 -0.55 10.10
CA THR A 44 9.65 -1.32 9.44
C THR A 44 9.46 -2.68 10.13
N ALA A 45 10.55 -3.37 10.44
CA ALA A 45 10.47 -4.66 11.13
C ALA A 45 9.77 -4.54 12.49
N ASP A 46 10.06 -3.46 13.23
CA ASP A 46 9.44 -3.25 14.54
C ASP A 46 7.95 -2.94 14.46
N ARG A 47 7.51 -2.26 13.41
CA ARG A 47 6.14 -1.78 13.28
C ARG A 47 5.23 -2.66 12.42
N ALA A 48 5.81 -3.52 11.60
CA ALA A 48 5.05 -4.29 10.61
C ALA A 48 3.91 -5.13 11.21
N PRO A 49 4.08 -5.82 12.35
CA PRO A 49 2.96 -6.60 12.90
C PRO A 49 1.75 -5.74 13.26
N ALA A 50 1.96 -4.58 13.87
CA ALA A 50 0.86 -3.67 14.23
C ALA A 50 0.21 -3.06 13.00
N ILE A 51 1.00 -2.71 12.00
CA ILE A 51 0.48 -2.17 10.73
C ILE A 51 -0.34 -3.24 10.02
N HIS A 52 0.14 -4.48 9.98
CA HIS A 52 -0.58 -5.59 9.36
C HIS A 52 -1.97 -5.77 9.99
N ASP A 53 -2.05 -5.77 11.31
CA ASP A 53 -3.33 -5.90 12.02
C ASP A 53 -4.30 -4.78 11.62
N ASP A 54 -3.81 -3.56 11.52
CA ASP A 54 -4.63 -2.41 11.14
C ASP A 54 -5.09 -2.48 9.69
N LEU A 55 -4.23 -2.92 8.78
CA LEU A 55 -4.59 -3.06 7.37
C LEU A 55 -5.72 -4.07 7.17
N VAL A 56 -5.65 -5.21 7.87
CA VAL A 56 -6.71 -6.21 7.82
C VAL A 56 -8.02 -5.63 8.37
N LEU A 57 -7.93 -4.89 9.48
CA LEU A 57 -9.10 -4.26 10.09
C LEU A 57 -9.75 -3.23 9.14
N GLN A 58 -8.95 -2.47 8.41
CA GLN A 58 -9.48 -1.53 7.41
C GLN A 58 -10.24 -2.25 6.32
N GLY A 59 -9.77 -3.42 5.90
CA GLY A 59 -10.49 -4.25 4.91
C GLY A 59 -11.85 -4.70 5.43
N VAL A 60 -11.95 -5.01 6.71
CA VAL A 60 -13.22 -5.38 7.34
C VAL A 60 -14.23 -4.23 7.26
N GLY A 61 -13.78 -2.98 7.39
CA GLY A 61 -14.63 -1.79 7.33
C GLY A 61 -14.99 -1.31 5.93
N ARG A 62 -14.47 -1.96 4.89
CA ARG A 62 -14.61 -1.53 3.50
C ARG A 62 -16.07 -1.37 3.05
N GLU A 63 -16.90 -2.37 3.30
CA GLU A 63 -18.30 -2.36 2.87
C GLU A 63 -19.08 -1.23 3.53
N HIS A 64 -18.76 -0.92 4.77
CA HIS A 64 -19.41 0.19 5.48
C HIS A 64 -19.13 1.52 4.79
N LEU A 65 -17.87 1.78 4.44
CA LEU A 65 -17.50 3.00 3.72
C LEU A 65 -18.13 3.07 2.33
N GLU A 66 -18.15 1.94 1.62
CA GLU A 66 -18.78 1.87 0.30
C GLU A 66 -20.27 2.22 0.39
N SER A 67 -20.95 1.72 1.42
CA SER A 67 -22.35 2.00 1.67
C SER A 67 -22.60 3.48 2.00
N LEU A 68 -21.72 4.08 2.80
CA LEU A 68 -21.85 5.48 3.19
C LEU A 68 -21.70 6.45 2.02
N PHE A 69 -20.74 6.20 1.15
CA PHE A 69 -20.42 7.12 0.06
C PHE A 69 -21.22 6.86 -1.20
N GLU A 70 -21.77 5.67 -1.38
CA GLU A 70 -22.54 5.27 -2.57
C GLU A 70 -21.81 5.63 -3.87
N ALA A 71 -20.48 5.41 -3.87
CA ALA A 71 -19.61 5.79 -4.98
C ALA A 71 -18.92 4.59 -5.63
N GLY A 72 -19.45 3.39 -5.43
CA GLY A 72 -18.88 2.16 -5.96
C GLY A 72 -17.91 1.51 -4.99
N ASP A 73 -17.03 0.68 -5.51
CA ASP A 73 -16.08 -0.08 -4.69
C ASP A 73 -14.93 0.80 -4.20
N LEU A 74 -14.52 0.58 -2.97
CA LEU A 74 -13.35 1.24 -2.40
C LEU A 74 -12.08 0.48 -2.81
N HIS A 75 -11.15 1.17 -3.47
CA HIS A 75 -9.91 0.55 -3.96
C HIS A 75 -8.69 0.95 -3.17
N CYS A 76 -8.64 2.18 -2.67
CA CYS A 76 -7.42 2.73 -2.09
C CYS A 76 -7.74 3.74 -1.01
N SER A 77 -6.98 3.67 0.09
CA SER A 77 -6.95 4.71 1.12
C SER A 77 -5.56 5.31 1.15
N VAL A 78 -5.49 6.64 1.28
CA VAL A 78 -4.23 7.37 1.33
C VAL A 78 -4.16 8.11 2.66
N HIS A 79 -3.05 7.91 3.38
CA HIS A 79 -2.79 8.61 4.63
C HIS A 79 -1.52 9.43 4.47
N ARG A 80 -1.65 10.74 4.61
CA ARG A 80 -0.52 11.64 4.47
C ARG A 80 -0.07 12.13 5.84
N PHE A 81 1.17 11.75 6.20
CA PHE A 81 1.80 12.17 7.45
C PHE A 81 2.82 13.28 7.16
N ASP A 82 3.43 13.83 8.18
CA ASP A 82 4.45 14.87 8.01
C ASP A 82 5.64 14.37 7.18
N ASP A 83 6.06 13.13 7.41
CA ASP A 83 7.29 12.59 6.83
C ASP A 83 7.07 11.66 5.64
N LEU A 84 5.89 11.07 5.53
CA LEU A 84 5.62 10.09 4.47
C LEU A 84 4.15 10.09 4.07
N THR A 85 3.87 9.48 2.93
CA THR A 85 2.51 9.18 2.49
C THR A 85 2.38 7.66 2.36
N ALA A 86 1.33 7.10 2.95
CA ALA A 86 1.05 5.67 2.91
C ALA A 86 -0.18 5.40 2.04
N PHE A 87 -0.06 4.41 1.16
CA PHE A 87 -1.13 3.96 0.28
C PHE A 87 -1.54 2.55 0.68
N HIS A 88 -2.83 2.34 0.88
CA HIS A 88 -3.38 1.03 1.17
C HIS A 88 -4.36 0.65 0.08
N PHE A 89 -4.02 -0.36 -0.72
CA PHE A 89 -4.86 -0.86 -1.81
C PHE A 89 -5.55 -2.14 -1.35
N LEU A 90 -6.88 -2.11 -1.38
CA LEU A 90 -7.70 -3.23 -0.93
C LEU A 90 -7.98 -4.17 -2.10
N ALA A 91 -7.67 -5.44 -1.90
CA ALA A 91 -8.02 -6.52 -2.82
C ALA A 91 -9.11 -7.38 -2.19
N SER A 92 -9.39 -8.55 -2.74
CA SER A 92 -10.41 -9.43 -2.22
C SER A 92 -9.94 -10.22 -0.99
N GLU A 93 -10.89 -10.70 -0.17
CA GLU A 93 -10.64 -11.64 0.94
C GLU A 93 -9.65 -11.12 1.99
N TYR A 94 -9.74 -9.80 2.30
CA TYR A 94 -8.88 -9.15 3.29
C TYR A 94 -7.39 -9.22 2.93
N THR A 95 -7.10 -9.24 1.64
CA THR A 95 -5.74 -9.14 1.12
C THR A 95 -5.51 -7.75 0.57
N GLY A 96 -4.26 -7.37 0.35
CA GLY A 96 -3.98 -6.07 -0.22
C GLY A 96 -2.50 -5.77 -0.42
N LEU A 97 -2.28 -4.53 -0.83
CA LEU A 97 -0.96 -3.98 -1.09
C LEU A 97 -0.78 -2.71 -0.26
N PHE A 98 0.34 -2.62 0.43
CA PHE A 98 0.73 -1.43 1.19
C PHE A 98 2.00 -0.83 0.58
N VAL A 99 1.98 0.50 0.34
CA VAL A 99 3.13 1.21 -0.21
C VAL A 99 3.33 2.50 0.56
N SER A 100 4.57 2.84 0.91
CA SER A 100 4.87 4.14 1.49
C SER A 100 5.97 4.85 0.72
N VAL A 101 5.87 6.18 0.64
CA VAL A 101 6.84 7.04 -0.06
C VAL A 101 7.15 8.26 0.81
N ASP A 102 8.35 8.83 0.64
CA ASP A 102 8.73 10.08 1.30
C ASP A 102 7.93 11.25 0.73
N ASN A 103 7.57 12.21 1.58
CA ASN A 103 6.88 13.41 1.13
C ASN A 103 7.76 14.41 0.39
N ASP A 104 9.08 14.24 0.47
CA ASP A 104 10.04 15.13 -0.19
C ASP A 104 10.02 15.00 -1.71
N ALA A 105 9.48 13.90 -2.24
CA ALA A 105 9.44 13.67 -3.67
C ALA A 105 8.19 14.28 -4.28
N ASP A 106 8.31 14.75 -5.51
CA ASP A 106 7.18 15.23 -6.30
C ASP A 106 6.46 14.03 -6.93
N VAL A 107 5.75 13.27 -6.09
CA VAL A 107 4.99 12.11 -6.54
C VAL A 107 3.55 12.54 -6.77
N ARG A 108 3.07 12.31 -7.99
CA ARG A 108 1.68 12.59 -8.33
C ARG A 108 0.80 11.48 -7.76
N LEU A 109 0.00 11.82 -6.75
CA LEU A 109 -0.77 10.82 -6.01
C LEU A 109 -1.71 10.01 -6.90
N ALA A 110 -2.43 10.64 -7.81
CA ALA A 110 -3.36 9.93 -8.68
C ALA A 110 -2.64 8.96 -9.63
N SER A 111 -1.58 9.43 -10.29
CA SER A 111 -0.79 8.58 -11.20
C SER A 111 -0.15 7.42 -10.46
N PHE A 112 0.39 7.69 -9.26
CA PHE A 112 1.02 6.65 -8.45
C PHE A 112 0.01 5.61 -8.00
N ALA A 113 -1.16 6.06 -7.56
CA ALA A 113 -2.24 5.16 -7.16
C ALA A 113 -2.69 4.26 -8.33
N ASP A 114 -2.80 4.82 -9.53
CA ASP A 114 -3.17 4.05 -10.72
C ASP A 114 -2.11 3.00 -11.05
N ALA A 115 -0.83 3.37 -10.95
CA ALA A 115 0.28 2.43 -11.19
C ALA A 115 0.24 1.26 -10.20
N CYS A 116 0.01 1.55 -8.92
CA CYS A 116 -0.10 0.52 -7.89
C CYS A 116 -1.31 -0.39 -8.14
N ARG A 117 -2.44 0.20 -8.52
CA ARG A 117 -3.68 -0.54 -8.74
C ARG A 117 -3.57 -1.59 -9.84
N GLU A 118 -2.76 -1.32 -10.87
CA GLU A 118 -2.54 -2.30 -11.94
C GLU A 118 -2.00 -3.62 -11.39
N HIS A 119 -1.25 -3.60 -10.30
CA HIS A 119 -0.70 -4.80 -9.67
C HIS A 119 -1.69 -5.48 -8.72
N VAL A 120 -2.70 -4.75 -8.24
CA VAL A 120 -3.72 -5.28 -7.34
C VAL A 120 -4.81 -6.02 -8.12
N ASP A 121 -5.18 -5.52 -9.28
CA ASP A 121 -6.29 -6.05 -10.10
C ASP A 121 -5.90 -7.25 -10.98
N LYS A 122 -4.64 -7.65 -10.96
CA LYS A 122 -4.18 -8.79 -11.77
C LYS A 122 -4.45 -10.14 -11.13
#